data_4f597edb0c301c2cce4b15631699a38c
#
_entry.id   4f597edb0c301c2cce4b15631699a38c
#
_cell.length_a   1.000
_cell.length_b   1.000
_cell.length_c   1.000
_cell.angle_alpha   90.00
_cell.angle_beta   90.00
_cell.angle_gamma   90.00
#
_symmetry.space_group_name_H-M   'P 1'
#
loop_
_entity.id
_entity.type
_entity.pdbx_description
1 polymer ?
#
loop_
_entity_poly.entity_id
_entity_poly.type
_entity_poly.pdbx_seq_one_letter_code
_entity_poly.pdbx_strand_id
1 'polypeptide(L)'
;KFGYNFISTSPTSIIATGDLPLPNEYKISLGDVIGVVLSGSEEQIFDIKVQLDGTVFFPGLGSVSVAGESFQEIKNKFRNLIEQSYIGVSIDLSLKDLSAKKITIVGAVNNPGTYLVNPFTTISNSLGYSGGIQQIGSLRDIRLLRSNGDSFAFDLYDLLIDGDRTNDITIESGDVIIVGGASKFISINGMVKRPGAYEIVAGEDLSDLLKFALGFVGGANVEKITLDKLSSESSSIIKIITNNTSYSLENILSVDVFSYQNDNTSNIYVNGAVEEPGYYKLEDYDSLEDLINDLNFIDLYPWLAVLEQFDEDNLVKSSTLFNLNDPNTYRSIKLLPNSRIYF
;
A
#
# COMPACT_ATOMS: atom_id res chain seq x y z
N LYS A 1 7.44 -7.67 -2.38
CA LYS A 1 7.52 -6.20 -2.35
C LYS A 1 6.14 -5.62 -2.59
N PHE A 2 5.80 -4.58 -1.82
CA PHE A 2 4.52 -3.90 -1.93
C PHE A 2 4.40 -3.12 -3.25
N GLY A 3 3.20 -3.10 -3.84
CA GLY A 3 2.80 -2.24 -4.97
C GLY A 3 3.14 -2.77 -6.37
N TYR A 4 4.14 -3.62 -6.56
CA TYR A 4 4.56 -4.04 -7.90
C TYR A 4 3.50 -4.81 -8.70
N ASN A 5 2.62 -5.53 -8.02
CA ASN A 5 1.54 -6.27 -8.69
C ASN A 5 0.41 -5.36 -9.20
N PHE A 6 0.28 -4.15 -8.66
CA PHE A 6 -0.78 -3.21 -9.06
C PHE A 6 -0.71 -2.89 -10.55
N ILE A 7 0.48 -2.61 -11.06
CA ILE A 7 0.68 -2.23 -12.46
C ILE A 7 0.78 -3.46 -13.37
N SER A 8 1.37 -4.56 -12.89
CA SER A 8 1.56 -5.78 -13.68
C SER A 8 0.26 -6.51 -14.00
N THR A 9 -0.78 -6.31 -13.17
CA THR A 9 -2.11 -6.91 -13.33
C THR A 9 -3.14 -5.96 -13.94
N SER A 10 -2.75 -4.73 -14.27
CA SER A 10 -3.66 -3.78 -14.92
C SER A 10 -4.18 -4.37 -16.22
N PRO A 11 -5.48 -4.61 -16.36
CA PRO A 11 -6.02 -5.19 -17.58
C PRO A 11 -5.79 -4.21 -18.74
N THR A 12 -5.37 -4.73 -19.87
CA THR A 12 -5.27 -4.00 -21.15
C THR A 12 -6.62 -3.39 -21.61
N SER A 13 -7.71 -3.71 -20.93
CA SER A 13 -9.06 -3.16 -21.13
C SER A 13 -9.25 -1.70 -20.68
N ILE A 14 -8.25 -1.05 -20.11
CA ILE A 14 -8.26 0.43 -19.89
C ILE A 14 -8.39 1.20 -21.23
N ILE A 15 -8.27 0.52 -22.36
CA ILE A 15 -8.41 1.10 -23.70
C ILE A 15 -9.90 1.38 -24.06
N ALA A 16 -10.88 0.82 -23.37
CA ALA A 16 -12.29 1.03 -23.67
C ALA A 16 -12.84 2.30 -22.98
N THR A 17 -12.57 3.45 -23.53
CA THR A 17 -12.98 4.74 -22.95
C THR A 17 -14.05 5.48 -23.76
N GLY A 18 -14.91 4.74 -24.47
CA GLY A 18 -16.05 5.35 -25.16
C GLY A 18 -17.08 6.03 -24.25
N ASP A 19 -17.09 5.72 -22.93
CA ASP A 19 -18.16 6.11 -22.03
C ASP A 19 -17.74 7.03 -20.87
N LEU A 20 -16.50 7.53 -20.85
CA LEU A 20 -16.11 8.49 -19.82
C LEU A 20 -16.47 9.91 -20.21
N PRO A 21 -17.12 10.70 -19.31
CA PRO A 21 -17.39 12.10 -19.59
C PRO A 21 -16.06 12.84 -19.77
N LEU A 22 -16.01 13.69 -20.79
CA LEU A 22 -14.85 14.53 -21.07
C LEU A 22 -14.54 15.41 -19.85
N PRO A 23 -13.28 15.46 -19.38
CA PRO A 23 -12.87 16.49 -18.44
C PRO A 23 -13.11 17.88 -19.04
N ASN A 24 -13.68 18.80 -18.25
CA ASN A 24 -13.92 20.18 -18.70
C ASN A 24 -12.65 20.90 -19.16
N GLU A 25 -11.49 20.46 -18.70
CA GLU A 25 -10.17 21.02 -18.99
C GLU A 25 -9.45 20.35 -20.16
N TYR A 26 -10.13 19.42 -20.88
CA TYR A 26 -9.51 18.78 -22.04
C TYR A 26 -9.09 19.83 -23.07
N LYS A 27 -7.79 19.88 -23.35
CA LYS A 27 -7.22 20.74 -24.41
C LYS A 27 -7.19 19.99 -25.73
N ILE A 28 -7.77 20.62 -26.73
CA ILE A 28 -7.83 20.07 -28.09
C ILE A 28 -6.43 19.84 -28.64
N SER A 29 -6.23 18.64 -29.16
CA SER A 29 -4.97 18.17 -29.71
C SER A 29 -5.02 18.00 -31.22
N LEU A 30 -3.83 17.98 -31.85
CA LEU A 30 -3.69 17.71 -33.28
C LEU A 30 -4.31 16.37 -33.64
N GLY A 31 -5.15 16.34 -34.65
CA GLY A 31 -5.82 15.13 -35.13
C GLY A 31 -7.16 14.84 -34.48
N ASP A 32 -7.56 15.53 -33.42
CA ASP A 32 -8.90 15.41 -32.83
C ASP A 32 -10.00 15.73 -33.85
N VAL A 33 -11.14 15.08 -33.70
CA VAL A 33 -12.30 15.26 -34.57
C VAL A 33 -13.43 15.88 -33.78
N ILE A 34 -13.88 17.08 -34.22
CA ILE A 34 -14.99 17.82 -33.64
C ILE A 34 -16.20 17.65 -34.54
N GLY A 35 -17.28 17.10 -33.98
CA GLY A 35 -18.57 17.09 -34.65
C GLY A 35 -19.27 18.43 -34.52
N VAL A 36 -19.76 18.94 -35.63
CA VAL A 36 -20.47 20.24 -35.76
C VAL A 36 -21.90 19.96 -36.13
N VAL A 37 -22.81 20.58 -35.41
CA VAL A 37 -24.24 20.61 -35.73
C VAL A 37 -24.65 22.11 -35.87
N LEU A 38 -25.05 22.50 -37.07
CA LEU A 38 -25.69 23.79 -37.30
C LEU A 38 -27.20 23.59 -37.32
N SER A 39 -27.94 24.47 -36.70
CA SER A 39 -29.40 24.46 -36.63
C SER A 39 -29.98 25.85 -36.72
N GLY A 40 -31.21 25.97 -37.25
CA GLY A 40 -31.92 27.22 -37.47
C GLY A 40 -32.23 27.43 -38.93
N SER A 41 -31.83 28.58 -39.53
CA SER A 41 -32.02 28.86 -40.95
C SER A 41 -31.18 27.96 -41.89
N GLU A 42 -30.12 27.36 -41.36
CA GLU A 42 -29.33 26.31 -42.02
C GLU A 42 -29.23 25.11 -41.10
N GLU A 43 -29.44 23.89 -41.64
CA GLU A 43 -29.27 22.62 -40.94
C GLU A 43 -28.15 21.84 -41.61
N GLN A 44 -27.02 21.67 -40.91
CA GLN A 44 -25.88 20.91 -41.40
C GLN A 44 -25.22 20.12 -40.24
N ILE A 45 -24.80 18.93 -40.55
CA ILE A 45 -24.00 18.09 -39.65
C ILE A 45 -22.75 17.65 -40.39
N PHE A 46 -21.59 17.98 -39.86
CA PHE A 46 -20.30 17.59 -40.43
C PHE A 46 -19.22 17.51 -39.36
N ASP A 47 -18.13 16.87 -39.70
CA ASP A 47 -16.97 16.68 -38.81
C ASP A 47 -15.81 17.55 -39.32
N ILE A 48 -15.11 18.21 -38.39
CA ILE A 48 -13.90 18.94 -38.65
C ILE A 48 -12.74 18.35 -37.88
N LYS A 49 -11.63 18.10 -38.56
CA LYS A 49 -10.41 17.55 -37.98
C LYS A 49 -9.37 18.61 -37.74
N VAL A 50 -8.75 18.57 -36.55
CA VAL A 50 -7.63 19.46 -36.19
C VAL A 50 -6.42 19.12 -37.05
N GLN A 51 -5.96 20.05 -37.83
CA GLN A 51 -4.84 19.92 -38.74
C GLN A 51 -3.50 20.01 -38.01
N LEU A 52 -2.41 19.65 -38.68
CA LEU A 52 -1.06 19.67 -38.11
C LEU A 52 -0.57 21.09 -37.73
N ASP A 53 -1.17 22.14 -38.30
CA ASP A 53 -0.88 23.52 -37.93
C ASP A 53 -1.71 24.02 -36.74
N GLY A 54 -2.50 23.15 -36.13
CA GLY A 54 -3.34 23.46 -34.97
C GLY A 54 -4.66 24.14 -35.32
N THR A 55 -5.02 24.25 -36.61
CA THR A 55 -6.28 24.85 -37.06
C THR A 55 -7.32 23.77 -37.42
N VAL A 56 -8.57 24.17 -37.48
CA VAL A 56 -9.64 23.46 -38.18
C VAL A 56 -10.13 24.27 -39.33
N PHE A 57 -10.47 23.62 -40.46
CA PHE A 57 -11.13 24.30 -41.56
C PHE A 57 -12.65 24.23 -41.36
N PHE A 58 -13.26 25.39 -41.20
CA PHE A 58 -14.70 25.51 -41.05
C PHE A 58 -15.31 26.11 -42.34
N PRO A 59 -16.29 25.44 -42.95
CA PRO A 59 -16.95 25.95 -44.15
C PRO A 59 -17.52 27.36 -43.90
N GLY A 60 -17.20 28.32 -44.76
CA GLY A 60 -17.67 29.70 -44.65
C GLY A 60 -16.88 30.62 -43.70
N LEU A 61 -16.14 30.07 -42.74
CA LEU A 61 -15.28 30.85 -41.84
C LEU A 61 -13.78 30.75 -42.15
N GLY A 62 -13.39 29.67 -42.89
CA GLY A 62 -11.98 29.41 -43.19
C GLY A 62 -11.28 28.65 -42.07
N SER A 63 -9.96 28.89 -41.93
CA SER A 63 -9.14 28.23 -40.90
C SER A 63 -9.23 28.95 -39.55
N VAL A 64 -9.56 28.19 -38.50
CA VAL A 64 -9.71 28.71 -37.13
C VAL A 64 -8.71 27.94 -36.24
N SER A 65 -7.86 28.63 -35.48
CA SER A 65 -6.95 28.05 -34.54
C SER A 65 -7.71 27.46 -33.33
N VAL A 66 -7.42 26.23 -32.95
CA VAL A 66 -8.10 25.52 -31.86
C VAL A 66 -7.16 24.68 -30.98
N ALA A 67 -5.98 24.30 -31.46
CA ALA A 67 -5.07 23.47 -30.71
C ALA A 67 -4.58 24.16 -29.43
N GLY A 68 -4.58 23.43 -28.31
CA GLY A 68 -4.18 23.93 -26.98
C GLY A 68 -5.26 24.69 -26.22
N GLU A 69 -6.39 25.07 -26.86
CA GLU A 69 -7.55 25.66 -26.19
C GLU A 69 -8.41 24.56 -25.55
N SER A 70 -9.09 24.86 -24.46
CA SER A 70 -10.06 23.92 -23.87
C SER A 70 -11.29 23.78 -24.80
N PHE A 71 -11.94 22.63 -24.73
CA PHE A 71 -13.15 22.40 -25.54
C PHE A 71 -14.25 23.44 -25.25
N GLN A 72 -14.33 23.89 -24.00
CA GLN A 72 -15.31 24.93 -23.64
C GLN A 72 -14.98 26.30 -24.26
N GLU A 73 -13.70 26.69 -24.31
CA GLU A 73 -13.26 27.91 -24.99
C GLU A 73 -13.60 27.85 -26.48
N ILE A 74 -13.36 26.70 -27.11
CA ILE A 74 -13.68 26.48 -28.51
C ILE A 74 -15.17 26.56 -28.77
N LYS A 75 -16.03 25.97 -27.92
CA LYS A 75 -17.48 26.13 -28.02
C LYS A 75 -17.91 27.58 -28.01
N ASN A 76 -17.37 28.36 -27.09
CA ASN A 76 -17.67 29.79 -26.99
C ASN A 76 -17.16 30.58 -28.20
N LYS A 77 -15.95 30.28 -28.66
CA LYS A 77 -15.32 30.90 -29.83
C LYS A 77 -16.15 30.69 -31.10
N PHE A 78 -16.53 29.43 -31.37
CA PHE A 78 -17.34 29.12 -32.55
C PHE A 78 -18.75 29.68 -32.44
N ARG A 79 -19.37 29.72 -31.26
CA ARG A 79 -20.66 30.36 -31.07
C ARG A 79 -20.60 31.82 -31.47
N ASN A 80 -19.60 32.55 -30.98
CA ASN A 80 -19.44 33.98 -31.32
C ASN A 80 -19.17 34.20 -32.81
N LEU A 81 -18.35 33.34 -33.44
CA LEU A 81 -18.04 33.42 -34.86
C LEU A 81 -19.29 33.17 -35.74
N ILE A 82 -20.12 32.21 -35.39
CA ILE A 82 -21.35 31.88 -36.11
C ILE A 82 -22.39 32.99 -35.93
N GLU A 83 -22.59 33.46 -34.70
CA GLU A 83 -23.54 34.58 -34.44
C GLU A 83 -23.17 35.86 -35.19
N GLN A 84 -21.89 36.12 -35.43
CA GLN A 84 -21.42 37.28 -36.20
C GLN A 84 -21.52 37.07 -37.70
N SER A 85 -21.43 35.83 -38.19
CA SER A 85 -21.31 35.55 -39.63
C SER A 85 -22.63 35.05 -40.25
N TYR A 86 -23.54 34.49 -39.45
CA TYR A 86 -24.76 33.88 -39.92
C TYR A 86 -25.99 34.36 -39.11
N ILE A 87 -27.04 34.77 -39.80
CA ILE A 87 -28.29 35.22 -39.16
C ILE A 87 -29.23 34.05 -38.93
N GLY A 88 -29.62 33.83 -37.67
CA GLY A 88 -30.58 32.79 -37.30
C GLY A 88 -30.03 31.37 -37.35
N VAL A 89 -28.72 31.22 -37.27
CA VAL A 89 -28.02 29.92 -37.14
C VAL A 89 -27.46 29.78 -35.76
N SER A 90 -27.64 28.62 -35.13
CA SER A 90 -26.98 28.23 -33.88
C SER A 90 -26.04 27.04 -34.14
N ILE A 91 -24.97 26.96 -33.35
CA ILE A 91 -23.99 25.91 -33.46
C ILE A 91 -23.90 25.10 -32.15
N ASP A 92 -23.86 23.77 -32.26
CA ASP A 92 -23.44 22.90 -31.20
C ASP A 92 -22.22 22.07 -31.64
N LEU A 93 -21.27 21.89 -30.69
CA LEU A 93 -20.04 21.17 -30.92
C LEU A 93 -19.96 19.95 -29.99
N SER A 94 -19.54 18.82 -30.52
CA SER A 94 -19.25 17.59 -29.80
C SER A 94 -17.88 17.08 -30.18
N LEU A 95 -17.18 16.43 -29.27
CA LEU A 95 -15.96 15.70 -29.61
C LEU A 95 -16.34 14.27 -30.02
N LYS A 96 -15.92 13.85 -31.21
CA LYS A 96 -16.26 12.56 -31.80
C LYS A 96 -15.11 11.57 -31.70
N ASP A 97 -13.90 12.01 -31.99
CA ASP A 97 -12.71 11.17 -31.94
C ASP A 97 -11.54 11.95 -31.38
N LEU A 98 -10.75 11.31 -30.55
CA LEU A 98 -9.62 11.88 -29.86
C LEU A 98 -8.32 11.23 -30.30
N SER A 99 -7.36 12.05 -30.68
CA SER A 99 -6.06 11.57 -31.09
C SER A 99 -5.30 10.89 -29.96
N ALA A 100 -4.77 9.71 -30.24
CA ALA A 100 -3.83 9.06 -29.33
C ALA A 100 -2.60 9.93 -29.11
N LYS A 101 -2.12 9.97 -27.86
CA LYS A 101 -0.90 10.71 -27.49
C LYS A 101 0.31 9.79 -27.63
N LYS A 102 1.38 10.32 -28.18
CA LYS A 102 2.66 9.61 -28.32
C LYS A 102 3.57 10.00 -27.17
N ILE A 103 3.94 9.02 -26.34
CA ILE A 103 4.81 9.21 -25.17
C ILE A 103 5.98 8.25 -25.19
N THR A 104 7.00 8.53 -24.41
CA THR A 104 8.15 7.65 -24.24
C THR A 104 8.26 7.25 -22.75
N ILE A 105 8.42 5.96 -22.46
CA ILE A 105 8.60 5.42 -21.10
C ILE A 105 9.97 4.76 -21.05
N VAL A 106 10.82 5.17 -20.09
CA VAL A 106 12.20 4.71 -19.94
C VAL A 106 12.57 4.47 -18.48
N GLY A 107 13.77 3.97 -18.25
CA GLY A 107 14.27 3.63 -16.92
C GLY A 107 13.95 2.21 -16.53
N ALA A 108 13.68 1.99 -15.25
CA ALA A 108 13.51 0.67 -14.65
C ALA A 108 12.10 0.08 -14.87
N VAL A 109 11.64 0.03 -16.13
CA VAL A 109 10.36 -0.59 -16.56
C VAL A 109 10.61 -1.88 -17.34
N ASN A 110 9.61 -2.74 -17.45
CA ASN A 110 9.77 -4.04 -18.11
C ASN A 110 10.06 -3.89 -19.61
N ASN A 111 9.34 -3.01 -20.29
CA ASN A 111 9.51 -2.75 -21.72
C ASN A 111 9.67 -1.24 -21.94
N PRO A 112 10.89 -0.70 -21.92
CA PRO A 112 11.10 0.70 -22.26
C PRO A 112 10.84 0.93 -23.73
N GLY A 113 10.23 2.06 -24.10
CA GLY A 113 9.89 2.35 -25.48
C GLY A 113 8.96 3.55 -25.66
N THR A 114 8.52 3.74 -26.89
CA THR A 114 7.55 4.78 -27.27
C THR A 114 6.20 4.14 -27.52
N TYR A 115 5.16 4.74 -26.93
CA TYR A 115 3.79 4.20 -26.91
C TYR A 115 2.79 5.21 -27.44
N LEU A 116 1.75 4.72 -28.11
CA LEU A 116 0.54 5.46 -28.37
C LEU A 116 -0.46 5.14 -27.28
N VAL A 117 -0.91 6.14 -26.56
CA VAL A 117 -1.78 5.99 -25.39
C VAL A 117 -3.05 6.80 -25.55
N ASN A 118 -4.07 6.43 -24.79
CA ASN A 118 -5.33 7.16 -24.75
C ASN A 118 -5.13 8.61 -24.29
N PRO A 119 -5.87 9.59 -24.83
CA PRO A 119 -5.78 11.02 -24.46
C PRO A 119 -5.94 11.31 -22.97
N PHE A 120 -6.65 10.46 -22.23
CA PHE A 120 -6.91 10.62 -20.79
C PHE A 120 -5.95 9.82 -19.89
N THR A 121 -4.95 9.20 -20.48
CA THR A 121 -3.97 8.43 -19.72
C THR A 121 -3.22 9.35 -18.75
N THR A 122 -3.15 8.93 -17.48
CA THR A 122 -2.35 9.56 -16.44
C THR A 122 -0.97 8.90 -16.32
N ILE A 123 -0.10 9.45 -15.48
CA ILE A 123 1.23 8.85 -15.21
C ILE A 123 1.07 7.40 -14.76
N SER A 124 0.23 7.14 -13.74
CA SER A 124 0.04 5.80 -13.17
C SER A 124 -0.46 4.79 -14.21
N ASN A 125 -1.46 5.20 -15.02
CA ASN A 125 -2.04 4.35 -16.06
C ASN A 125 -1.06 4.07 -17.20
N SER A 126 -0.18 5.03 -17.51
CA SER A 126 0.80 4.91 -18.58
C SER A 126 1.82 3.79 -18.34
N LEU A 127 2.16 3.54 -17.08
CA LEU A 127 3.12 2.48 -16.69
C LEU A 127 2.65 1.07 -17.09
N GLY A 128 1.33 0.87 -17.21
CA GLY A 128 0.75 -0.39 -17.70
C GLY A 128 1.16 -0.70 -19.15
N TYR A 129 1.34 0.31 -20.01
CA TYR A 129 1.77 0.11 -21.39
C TYR A 129 3.18 -0.47 -21.52
N SER A 130 4.07 -0.14 -20.56
CA SER A 130 5.42 -0.70 -20.49
C SER A 130 5.47 -2.07 -19.79
N GLY A 131 4.32 -2.66 -19.44
CA GLY A 131 4.26 -3.93 -18.69
C GLY A 131 4.62 -3.77 -17.22
N GLY A 132 4.59 -2.55 -16.68
CA GLY A 132 4.88 -2.23 -15.29
C GLY A 132 6.35 -1.96 -14.99
N ILE A 133 6.63 -1.75 -13.70
CA ILE A 133 7.94 -1.41 -13.15
C ILE A 133 8.68 -2.69 -12.78
N GLN A 134 9.98 -2.75 -13.09
CA GLN A 134 10.86 -3.85 -12.71
C GLN A 134 11.04 -3.92 -11.18
N GLN A 135 11.40 -5.09 -10.64
CA GLN A 135 11.65 -5.29 -9.21
C GLN A 135 12.80 -4.44 -8.63
N ILE A 136 13.66 -3.89 -9.51
CA ILE A 136 14.74 -2.96 -9.16
C ILE A 136 14.34 -1.49 -9.34
N GLY A 137 13.19 -1.23 -9.98
CA GLY A 137 12.69 0.11 -10.22
C GLY A 137 11.98 0.68 -9.00
N SER A 138 11.99 1.99 -8.86
CA SER A 138 11.30 2.70 -7.80
C SER A 138 9.82 2.89 -8.13
N LEU A 139 8.95 2.64 -7.16
CA LEU A 139 7.55 3.05 -7.20
C LEU A 139 7.38 4.51 -6.74
N ARG A 140 8.45 5.13 -6.22
CA ARG A 140 8.43 6.42 -5.54
C ARG A 140 9.28 7.50 -6.23
N ASP A 141 10.18 7.11 -7.18
CA ASP A 141 10.93 8.01 -8.05
C ASP A 141 10.48 7.84 -9.50
N ILE A 142 9.29 8.35 -9.78
CA ILE A 142 8.72 8.41 -11.13
C ILE A 142 8.66 9.87 -11.53
N ARG A 143 9.19 10.21 -12.68
CA ARG A 143 9.24 11.58 -13.19
C ARG A 143 8.65 11.67 -14.58
N LEU A 144 7.81 12.66 -14.78
CA LEU A 144 7.30 13.05 -16.10
C LEU A 144 8.03 14.32 -16.55
N LEU A 145 8.66 14.26 -17.72
CA LEU A 145 9.28 15.41 -18.38
C LEU A 145 8.46 15.79 -19.59
N ARG A 146 7.98 17.04 -19.65
CA ARG A 146 7.27 17.59 -20.79
C ARG A 146 8.21 18.20 -21.82
N SER A 147 7.75 18.28 -23.04
CA SER A 147 8.50 18.86 -24.15
C SER A 147 8.81 20.36 -23.97
N ASN A 148 8.04 21.08 -23.14
CA ASN A 148 8.28 22.48 -22.77
C ASN A 148 9.35 22.66 -21.67
N GLY A 149 9.89 21.55 -21.11
CA GLY A 149 10.91 21.54 -20.06
C GLY A 149 10.37 21.41 -18.64
N ASP A 150 9.03 21.38 -18.43
CA ASP A 150 8.45 21.13 -17.11
C ASP A 150 8.75 19.72 -16.65
N SER A 151 8.97 19.55 -15.35
CA SER A 151 9.20 18.26 -14.69
C SER A 151 8.25 18.08 -13.52
N PHE A 152 7.61 16.91 -13.47
CA PHE A 152 6.66 16.53 -12.42
C PHE A 152 7.14 15.23 -11.76
N ALA A 153 7.19 15.23 -10.44
CA ALA A 153 7.47 14.03 -9.65
C ALA A 153 6.16 13.32 -9.29
N PHE A 154 6.18 12.00 -9.34
CA PHE A 154 5.05 11.16 -8.97
C PHE A 154 5.52 10.03 -8.06
N ASP A 155 4.93 9.93 -6.87
CA ASP A 155 5.09 8.84 -5.92
C ASP A 155 3.84 7.94 -6.01
N LEU A 156 4.01 6.71 -6.45
CA LEU A 156 2.90 5.77 -6.58
C LEU A 156 2.35 5.33 -5.20
N TYR A 157 3.13 5.50 -4.12
CA TYR A 157 2.65 5.21 -2.75
C TYR A 157 1.55 6.17 -2.32
N ASP A 158 1.58 7.45 -2.72
CA ASP A 158 0.51 8.41 -2.45
C ASP A 158 -0.83 7.86 -2.97
N LEU A 159 -0.83 7.32 -4.18
CA LEU A 159 -2.01 6.69 -4.75
C LEU A 159 -2.38 5.36 -4.07
N LEU A 160 -1.40 4.47 -3.83
CA LEU A 160 -1.67 3.11 -3.35
C LEU A 160 -2.02 3.03 -1.86
N ILE A 161 -1.56 3.98 -1.07
CA ILE A 161 -1.73 4.00 0.39
C ILE A 161 -2.80 5.00 0.81
N ASP A 162 -2.73 6.21 0.28
CA ASP A 162 -3.60 7.32 0.68
C ASP A 162 -4.75 7.58 -0.31
N GLY A 163 -4.70 6.97 -1.51
CA GLY A 163 -5.66 7.25 -2.58
C GLY A 163 -5.49 8.64 -3.18
N ASP A 164 -4.37 9.32 -2.89
CA ASP A 164 -4.08 10.65 -3.40
C ASP A 164 -3.67 10.60 -4.88
N ARG A 165 -4.40 11.33 -5.70
CA ARG A 165 -4.20 11.44 -7.15
C ARG A 165 -3.73 12.83 -7.58
N THR A 166 -3.40 13.69 -6.66
CA THR A 166 -3.06 15.10 -6.95
C THR A 166 -1.92 15.22 -7.96
N ASN A 167 -0.90 14.38 -7.85
CA ASN A 167 0.27 14.34 -8.72
C ASN A 167 0.14 13.32 -9.88
N ASP A 168 -0.96 12.59 -9.97
CA ASP A 168 -1.22 11.65 -11.08
C ASP A 168 -1.82 12.39 -12.27
N ILE A 169 -1.04 13.30 -12.84
CA ILE A 169 -1.47 14.20 -13.90
C ILE A 169 -1.65 13.48 -15.24
N THR A 170 -2.52 14.05 -16.08
CA THR A 170 -2.72 13.59 -17.46
C THR A 170 -1.48 13.90 -18.30
N ILE A 171 -1.03 12.91 -19.07
CA ILE A 171 0.11 13.04 -19.96
C ILE A 171 -0.24 13.80 -21.24
N GLU A 172 0.78 14.38 -21.87
CA GLU A 172 0.66 15.10 -23.16
C GLU A 172 1.51 14.41 -24.22
N SER A 173 1.24 14.71 -25.50
CA SER A 173 2.04 14.17 -26.59
C SER A 173 3.46 14.72 -26.56
N GLY A 174 4.45 13.83 -26.60
CA GLY A 174 5.87 14.18 -26.49
C GLY A 174 6.43 14.03 -25.08
N ASP A 175 5.58 13.74 -24.07
CA ASP A 175 6.03 13.51 -22.69
C ASP A 175 6.96 12.29 -22.59
N VAL A 176 7.92 12.38 -21.67
CA VAL A 176 8.84 11.29 -21.31
C VAL A 176 8.63 10.92 -19.85
N ILE A 177 8.30 9.66 -19.59
CA ILE A 177 8.17 9.14 -18.23
C ILE A 177 9.44 8.35 -17.91
N ILE A 178 10.06 8.69 -16.78
CA ILE A 178 11.30 8.08 -16.32
C ILE A 178 11.04 7.41 -14.97
N VAL A 179 11.30 6.11 -14.91
CA VAL A 179 11.26 5.36 -13.64
C VAL A 179 12.67 5.17 -13.13
N GLY A 180 12.97 5.72 -11.97
CA GLY A 180 14.25 5.60 -11.29
C GLY A 180 14.50 4.19 -10.73
N GLY A 181 15.70 3.97 -10.19
CA GLY A 181 16.00 2.77 -9.40
C GLY A 181 15.50 2.92 -7.97
N ALA A 182 14.97 1.85 -7.40
CA ALA A 182 14.55 1.85 -6.00
C ALA A 182 15.75 2.06 -5.07
N SER A 183 15.59 2.94 -4.09
CA SER A 183 16.68 3.31 -3.17
C SER A 183 16.90 2.23 -2.11
N LYS A 184 15.86 1.86 -1.38
CA LYS A 184 15.95 0.97 -0.23
C LYS A 184 14.62 0.26 0.04
N PHE A 185 14.70 -1.02 0.40
CA PHE A 185 13.56 -1.78 0.90
C PHE A 185 13.79 -2.17 2.35
N ILE A 186 12.76 -2.02 3.18
CA ILE A 186 12.73 -2.54 4.54
C ILE A 186 11.58 -3.54 4.63
N SER A 187 11.88 -4.73 5.16
CA SER A 187 10.88 -5.74 5.43
C SER A 187 10.26 -5.50 6.80
N ILE A 188 8.93 -5.52 6.89
CA ILE A 188 8.21 -5.57 8.16
C ILE A 188 7.45 -6.87 8.26
N ASN A 189 7.63 -7.61 9.37
CA ASN A 189 7.09 -8.93 9.59
C ASN A 189 6.32 -9.01 10.90
N GLY A 190 5.62 -10.14 11.11
CA GLY A 190 4.93 -10.48 12.35
C GLY A 190 3.56 -9.81 12.47
N MET A 191 3.27 -9.24 13.64
CA MET A 191 1.93 -8.80 14.06
C MET A 191 1.52 -7.43 13.49
N VAL A 192 1.66 -7.28 12.17
CA VAL A 192 1.13 -6.13 11.41
C VAL A 192 0.08 -6.60 10.41
N LYS A 193 -0.84 -5.73 10.01
CA LYS A 193 -1.96 -6.12 9.13
C LYS A 193 -1.51 -6.48 7.71
N ARG A 194 -0.42 -5.88 7.23
CA ARG A 194 0.11 -6.12 5.89
C ARG A 194 1.63 -6.28 5.94
N PRO A 195 2.13 -7.47 6.35
CA PRO A 195 3.56 -7.74 6.34
C PRO A 195 4.10 -7.74 4.90
N GLY A 196 5.34 -7.28 4.73
CA GLY A 196 5.95 -7.19 3.41
C GLY A 196 7.20 -6.33 3.37
N ALA A 197 7.78 -6.17 2.17
CA ALA A 197 8.90 -5.27 1.95
C ALA A 197 8.42 -3.99 1.27
N TYR A 198 8.73 -2.85 1.88
CA TYR A 198 8.32 -1.52 1.46
C TYR A 198 9.52 -0.70 1.03
N GLU A 199 9.36 0.08 -0.03
CA GLU A 199 10.35 1.06 -0.44
C GLU A 199 10.29 2.26 0.49
N ILE A 200 11.45 2.63 1.05
CA ILE A 200 11.59 3.74 2.01
C ILE A 200 12.44 4.82 1.39
N VAL A 201 11.98 6.06 1.49
CA VAL A 201 12.73 7.25 1.07
C VAL A 201 13.37 7.97 2.24
N ALA A 202 14.31 8.87 1.95
CA ALA A 202 15.01 9.61 2.99
C ALA A 202 14.04 10.47 3.82
N GLY A 203 14.20 10.43 5.13
CA GLY A 203 13.39 11.20 6.10
C GLY A 203 12.20 10.42 6.66
N GLU A 204 11.89 9.24 6.13
CA GLU A 204 10.83 8.40 6.69
C GLU A 204 11.30 7.65 7.94
N ASP A 205 10.36 7.42 8.84
CA ASP A 205 10.55 6.78 10.13
C ASP A 205 9.71 5.50 10.28
N LEU A 206 9.79 4.89 11.45
CA LEU A 206 9.05 3.66 11.75
C LEU A 206 7.53 3.87 11.69
N SER A 207 7.02 5.07 11.96
CA SER A 207 5.58 5.35 11.88
C SER A 207 5.08 5.31 10.45
N ASP A 208 5.88 5.79 9.48
CA ASP A 208 5.55 5.69 8.05
C ASP A 208 5.51 4.24 7.59
N LEU A 209 6.53 3.44 7.97
CA LEU A 209 6.54 2.01 7.65
C LEU A 209 5.35 1.26 8.26
N LEU A 210 4.98 1.59 9.50
CA LEU A 210 3.78 1.03 10.15
C LEU A 210 2.50 1.46 9.44
N LYS A 211 2.40 2.72 9.00
CA LYS A 211 1.28 3.20 8.17
C LYS A 211 1.20 2.39 6.87
N PHE A 212 2.31 2.18 6.19
CA PHE A 212 2.37 1.35 4.99
C PHE A 212 1.92 -0.08 5.24
N ALA A 213 2.25 -0.64 6.41
CA ALA A 213 1.80 -1.98 6.83
C ALA A 213 0.37 -2.01 7.40
N LEU A 214 -0.39 -0.90 7.34
CA LEU A 214 -1.75 -0.73 7.89
C LEU A 214 -1.84 -0.87 9.41
N GLY A 215 -0.73 -0.67 10.13
CA GLY A 215 -0.66 -0.77 11.58
C GLY A 215 -0.65 -2.20 12.11
N PHE A 216 -0.81 -2.29 13.42
CA PHE A 216 -0.74 -3.55 14.16
C PHE A 216 -2.03 -4.38 14.06
N VAL A 217 -1.90 -5.70 14.20
CA VAL A 217 -3.02 -6.59 14.50
C VAL A 217 -3.23 -6.70 16.02
N GLY A 218 -4.41 -7.18 16.45
CA GLY A 218 -4.69 -7.39 17.88
C GLY A 218 -3.69 -8.36 18.51
N GLY A 219 -3.20 -8.01 19.70
CA GLY A 219 -2.19 -8.82 20.41
C GLY A 219 -0.73 -8.53 20.01
N ALA A 220 -0.48 -7.52 19.17
CA ALA A 220 0.87 -7.07 18.86
C ALA A 220 1.53 -6.41 20.07
N ASN A 221 2.78 -6.77 20.35
CA ASN A 221 3.58 -6.11 21.39
C ASN A 221 4.16 -4.79 20.87
N VAL A 222 3.39 -3.72 21.03
CA VAL A 222 3.76 -2.38 20.56
C VAL A 222 4.90 -1.75 21.36
N GLU A 223 5.22 -2.31 22.53
CA GLU A 223 6.30 -1.80 23.38
C GLU A 223 7.66 -2.41 23.05
N LYS A 224 7.69 -3.52 22.30
CA LYS A 224 8.92 -4.25 21.95
C LYS A 224 8.98 -4.55 20.46
N ILE A 225 9.13 -3.51 19.64
CA ILE A 225 9.37 -3.64 18.20
C ILE A 225 10.87 -3.90 18.00
N THR A 226 11.24 -4.95 17.29
CA THR A 226 12.63 -5.31 17.03
C THR A 226 13.06 -4.80 15.66
N LEU A 227 14.19 -4.12 15.60
CA LEU A 227 14.80 -3.57 14.39
C LEU A 227 16.16 -4.24 14.17
N ASP A 228 16.38 -4.78 13.00
CA ASP A 228 17.71 -5.23 12.56
C ASP A 228 18.41 -4.07 11.87
N LYS A 229 19.44 -3.51 12.52
CA LYS A 229 20.21 -2.36 12.04
C LYS A 229 21.61 -2.78 11.59
N LEU A 230 22.02 -2.30 10.42
CA LEU A 230 23.42 -2.44 9.98
C LEU A 230 24.30 -1.46 10.76
N SER A 231 25.30 -1.99 11.48
CA SER A 231 26.29 -1.17 12.16
C SER A 231 27.25 -0.54 11.15
N SER A 232 27.44 0.77 11.26
CA SER A 232 28.43 1.50 10.45
C SER A 232 29.89 1.20 10.85
N GLU A 233 30.12 0.75 12.08
CA GLU A 233 31.46 0.56 12.63
C GLU A 233 32.00 -0.87 12.44
N SER A 234 31.13 -1.89 12.52
CA SER A 234 31.55 -3.30 12.58
C SER A 234 31.06 -4.16 11.42
N SER A 235 30.31 -3.60 10.47
CA SER A 235 29.64 -4.34 9.37
C SER A 235 28.80 -5.54 9.90
N SER A 236 28.32 -5.44 11.14
CA SER A 236 27.49 -6.44 11.80
C SER A 236 26.04 -5.95 11.92
N ILE A 237 25.12 -6.91 12.09
CA ILE A 237 23.70 -6.58 12.36
C ILE A 237 23.52 -6.45 13.87
N ILE A 238 22.94 -5.33 14.31
CA ILE A 238 22.60 -5.06 15.70
C ILE A 238 21.09 -5.11 15.83
N LYS A 239 20.59 -5.84 16.83
CA LYS A 239 19.17 -5.84 17.18
C LYS A 239 18.87 -4.69 18.14
N ILE A 240 17.92 -3.86 17.76
CA ILE A 240 17.41 -2.76 18.58
C ILE A 240 15.97 -3.06 18.95
N ILE A 241 15.63 -2.93 20.22
CA ILE A 241 14.25 -3.03 20.69
C ILE A 241 13.77 -1.62 21.01
N THR A 242 12.63 -1.22 20.45
CA THR A 242 12.08 0.12 20.63
C THR A 242 10.56 0.11 20.69
N ASN A 243 9.98 1.10 21.35
CA ASN A 243 8.58 1.49 21.26
C ASN A 243 8.42 2.88 20.61
N ASN A 244 9.52 3.51 20.23
CA ASN A 244 9.53 4.81 19.60
C ASN A 244 9.20 4.67 18.10
N THR A 245 7.99 5.04 17.72
CA THR A 245 7.55 5.01 16.31
C THR A 245 8.21 6.08 15.43
N SER A 246 8.78 7.15 16.02
CA SER A 246 9.59 8.15 15.29
C SER A 246 11.06 7.73 15.15
N TYR A 247 11.36 6.43 15.28
CA TYR A 247 12.70 5.91 15.08
C TYR A 247 13.08 5.97 13.60
N SER A 248 14.21 6.64 13.30
CA SER A 248 14.71 6.75 11.92
C SER A 248 14.99 5.37 11.32
N LEU A 249 14.54 5.17 10.10
CA LEU A 249 14.78 3.95 9.36
C LEU A 249 16.14 3.89 8.66
N GLU A 250 17.03 4.86 8.92
CA GLU A 250 18.39 4.84 8.37
C GLU A 250 19.17 3.61 8.86
N ASN A 251 19.77 2.87 7.91
CA ASN A 251 20.50 1.62 8.15
C ASN A 251 19.68 0.48 8.78
N ILE A 252 18.35 0.56 8.82
CA ILE A 252 17.48 -0.54 9.19
C ILE A 252 17.31 -1.48 8.00
N LEU A 253 17.40 -2.78 8.24
CA LEU A 253 17.24 -3.85 7.25
C LEU A 253 15.85 -4.50 7.33
N SER A 254 15.40 -4.76 8.56
CA SER A 254 14.09 -5.35 8.83
C SER A 254 13.51 -4.86 10.15
N VAL A 255 12.20 -5.01 10.25
CA VAL A 255 11.39 -4.72 11.44
C VAL A 255 10.54 -5.95 11.75
N ASP A 256 10.61 -6.44 12.99
CA ASP A 256 9.81 -7.55 13.45
C ASP A 256 8.92 -7.11 14.63
N VAL A 257 7.62 -7.35 14.48
CA VAL A 257 6.61 -7.08 15.50
C VAL A 257 6.10 -8.41 16.02
N PHE A 258 6.41 -8.73 17.28
CA PHE A 258 5.96 -9.96 17.92
C PHE A 258 4.58 -9.78 18.58
N SER A 259 3.93 -10.90 18.91
CA SER A 259 2.78 -10.88 19.81
C SER A 259 3.24 -10.55 21.23
N TYR A 260 2.33 -10.01 22.05
CA TYR A 260 2.53 -10.14 23.49
C TYR A 260 2.73 -11.64 23.75
N GLN A 261 3.94 -12.03 24.12
CA GLN A 261 4.10 -13.25 24.85
C GLN A 261 3.41 -12.97 26.18
N ASN A 262 2.34 -13.67 26.50
CA ASN A 262 2.07 -13.91 27.89
C ASN A 262 3.40 -14.46 28.41
N ASP A 263 4.07 -13.72 29.27
CA ASP A 263 5.11 -14.28 30.11
C ASP A 263 4.40 -15.30 31.02
N ASN A 264 3.99 -16.44 30.43
CA ASN A 264 3.53 -17.62 31.13
C ASN A 264 4.67 -18.22 31.98
N THR A 265 5.85 -17.60 31.93
CA THR A 265 7.00 -17.91 32.78
C THR A 265 6.71 -17.67 34.26
N SER A 266 5.65 -16.97 34.62
CA SER A 266 5.22 -16.73 35.98
C SER A 266 3.93 -17.48 36.36
N ASN A 267 3.45 -18.40 35.53
CA ASN A 267 2.19 -19.13 35.79
C ASN A 267 2.44 -20.61 36.04
N ILE A 268 1.52 -21.21 36.80
CA ILE A 268 1.40 -22.64 37.04
C ILE A 268 0.11 -23.08 36.37
N TYR A 269 0.13 -24.16 35.64
CA TYR A 269 -1.05 -24.76 35.04
C TYR A 269 -1.59 -25.90 35.89
N VAL A 270 -2.82 -25.79 36.36
CA VAL A 270 -3.50 -26.81 37.18
C VAL A 270 -4.63 -27.45 36.38
N ASN A 271 -4.69 -28.76 36.37
CA ASN A 271 -5.71 -29.53 35.66
C ASN A 271 -6.11 -30.80 36.45
N GLY A 272 -7.27 -31.36 36.13
CA GLY A 272 -7.79 -32.57 36.73
C GLY A 272 -8.93 -32.34 37.70
N ALA A 273 -8.94 -33.03 38.85
CA ALA A 273 -10.04 -33.08 39.82
C ALA A 273 -10.12 -31.79 40.70
N VAL A 274 -10.14 -30.60 40.08
CA VAL A 274 -10.28 -29.28 40.78
C VAL A 274 -11.49 -28.52 40.24
N GLU A 275 -12.11 -27.67 41.10
CA GLU A 275 -13.25 -26.86 40.69
C GLU A 275 -12.91 -25.85 39.62
N GLU A 276 -11.71 -25.26 39.70
CA GLU A 276 -11.24 -24.21 38.78
C GLU A 276 -9.92 -24.63 38.11
N PRO A 277 -9.95 -25.52 37.08
CA PRO A 277 -8.75 -25.81 36.31
C PRO A 277 -8.32 -24.61 35.48
N GLY A 278 -6.99 -24.34 35.42
CA GLY A 278 -6.49 -23.20 34.67
C GLY A 278 -5.11 -22.74 35.09
N TYR A 279 -4.82 -21.47 34.80
CA TYR A 279 -3.54 -20.85 35.12
C TYR A 279 -3.61 -20.08 36.42
N TYR A 280 -2.67 -20.36 37.32
CA TYR A 280 -2.46 -19.70 38.61
C TYR A 280 -1.16 -18.93 38.58
N LYS A 281 -1.11 -17.76 39.21
CA LYS A 281 0.13 -16.97 39.25
C LYS A 281 1.13 -17.58 40.23
N LEU A 282 2.36 -17.82 39.77
CA LEU A 282 3.42 -18.36 40.61
C LEU A 282 3.73 -17.47 41.81
N GLU A 283 3.62 -16.14 41.66
CA GLU A 283 3.91 -15.16 42.72
C GLU A 283 2.96 -15.23 43.92
N ASP A 284 1.81 -15.86 43.75
CA ASP A 284 0.80 -15.99 44.82
C ASP A 284 1.08 -17.19 45.74
N TYR A 285 2.05 -18.08 45.37
CA TYR A 285 2.33 -19.33 46.10
C TYR A 285 3.84 -19.56 46.28
N ASP A 286 4.27 -19.69 47.54
CA ASP A 286 5.66 -19.98 47.88
C ASP A 286 6.04 -21.47 47.65
N SER A 287 5.06 -22.36 47.74
CA SER A 287 5.27 -23.80 47.65
C SER A 287 4.07 -24.54 47.01
N LEU A 288 4.29 -25.82 46.65
CA LEU A 288 3.20 -26.69 46.17
C LEU A 288 2.12 -26.87 47.27
N GLU A 289 2.51 -26.88 48.54
CA GLU A 289 1.57 -26.97 49.67
C GLU A 289 0.63 -25.78 49.72
N ASP A 290 1.12 -24.57 49.50
CA ASP A 290 0.30 -23.34 49.52
C ASP A 290 -0.76 -23.39 48.42
N LEU A 291 -0.35 -23.78 47.20
CA LEU A 291 -1.30 -23.93 46.09
C LEU A 291 -2.34 -25.03 46.38
N ILE A 292 -1.94 -26.20 46.91
CA ILE A 292 -2.85 -27.29 47.21
C ILE A 292 -3.90 -26.86 48.28
N ASN A 293 -3.49 -26.06 49.26
CA ASN A 293 -4.38 -25.56 50.32
C ASN A 293 -5.41 -24.55 49.80
N ASP A 294 -5.13 -23.87 48.70
CA ASP A 294 -6.05 -22.86 48.08
C ASP A 294 -7.02 -23.54 47.08
N LEU A 295 -6.71 -24.75 46.61
CA LEU A 295 -7.54 -25.44 45.61
C LEU A 295 -8.74 -26.14 46.27
N ASN A 296 -9.90 -26.03 45.60
CA ASN A 296 -11.07 -26.89 45.88
C ASN A 296 -11.06 -28.09 44.94
N PHE A 297 -11.22 -29.27 45.51
CA PHE A 297 -11.18 -30.54 44.78
C PHE A 297 -12.56 -31.14 44.53
N ILE A 298 -12.74 -31.75 43.35
CA ILE A 298 -13.97 -32.47 42.96
C ILE A 298 -13.60 -33.90 42.63
N ASP A 299 -14.26 -34.89 43.28
CA ASP A 299 -14.08 -36.33 43.02
C ASP A 299 -12.61 -36.76 42.93
N LEU A 300 -11.80 -36.22 43.81
CA LEU A 300 -10.34 -36.40 43.80
C LEU A 300 -9.93 -37.83 44.16
N TYR A 301 -9.02 -38.39 43.40
CA TYR A 301 -8.26 -39.59 43.78
C TYR A 301 -6.97 -39.16 44.52
N PRO A 302 -6.97 -39.13 45.87
CA PRO A 302 -5.93 -38.41 46.62
C PRO A 302 -4.57 -39.07 46.65
N TRP A 303 -4.43 -40.29 46.10
CA TRP A 303 -3.21 -41.11 46.20
C TRP A 303 -2.18 -40.79 45.11
N LEU A 304 -2.60 -40.09 44.04
CA LEU A 304 -1.73 -39.84 42.92
C LEU A 304 -2.01 -38.50 42.29
N ALA A 305 -1.04 -37.61 42.36
CA ALA A 305 -0.98 -36.38 41.55
C ALA A 305 0.40 -36.24 40.92
N VAL A 306 0.49 -35.48 39.88
CA VAL A 306 1.71 -35.32 39.06
C VAL A 306 2.08 -33.86 38.95
N LEU A 307 3.32 -33.52 39.27
CA LEU A 307 3.91 -32.23 39.00
C LEU A 307 4.97 -32.41 37.90
N GLU A 308 4.79 -31.70 36.79
CA GLU A 308 5.78 -31.54 35.73
C GLU A 308 6.46 -30.20 35.83
N GLN A 309 7.77 -30.17 35.83
CA GLN A 309 8.57 -28.95 35.82
C GLN A 309 9.43 -28.91 34.56
N PHE A 310 9.60 -27.71 34.02
CA PHE A 310 10.24 -27.48 32.74
C PHE A 310 11.55 -26.71 32.90
N ASP A 311 12.46 -26.86 31.96
CA ASP A 311 13.68 -26.05 31.84
C ASP A 311 13.43 -24.79 31.01
N GLU A 312 14.48 -23.99 30.77
CA GLU A 312 14.42 -22.75 30.01
C GLU A 312 14.01 -22.96 28.54
N ASP A 313 14.25 -24.18 28.01
CA ASP A 313 13.86 -24.54 26.63
C ASP A 313 12.46 -25.18 26.56
N ASN A 314 11.66 -25.12 27.64
CA ASN A 314 10.34 -25.75 27.79
C ASN A 314 10.34 -27.29 27.59
N LEU A 315 11.44 -27.92 27.85
CA LEU A 315 11.53 -29.38 27.92
C LEU A 315 11.24 -29.87 29.35
N VAL A 316 10.58 -31.02 29.50
CA VAL A 316 10.27 -31.59 30.81
C VAL A 316 11.57 -31.90 31.54
N LYS A 317 11.88 -31.11 32.58
CA LYS A 317 13.06 -31.29 33.42
C LYS A 317 12.86 -32.38 34.45
N SER A 318 11.66 -32.41 35.07
CA SER A 318 11.30 -33.39 36.06
C SER A 318 9.81 -33.69 36.07
N SER A 319 9.44 -34.89 36.37
CA SER A 319 8.06 -35.30 36.67
C SER A 319 8.06 -35.95 38.03
N THR A 320 7.34 -35.35 38.97
CA THR A 320 7.28 -35.79 40.36
C THR A 320 5.88 -36.27 40.69
N LEU A 321 5.75 -37.49 41.18
CA LEU A 321 4.53 -38.07 41.71
C LEU A 321 4.41 -37.73 43.19
N PHE A 322 3.23 -37.29 43.63
CA PHE A 322 2.98 -37.00 45.04
C PHE A 322 1.59 -37.46 45.46
N ASN A 323 1.44 -37.68 46.79
CA ASN A 323 0.23 -38.16 47.42
C ASN A 323 -0.36 -37.11 48.33
N LEU A 324 -1.56 -36.65 48.04
CA LEU A 324 -2.27 -35.59 48.82
C LEU A 324 -2.60 -36.02 50.26
N ASN A 325 -2.68 -37.32 50.54
CA ASN A 325 -2.86 -37.84 51.92
C ASN A 325 -1.55 -37.87 52.72
N ASP A 326 -0.41 -37.66 52.09
CA ASP A 326 0.91 -37.61 52.74
C ASP A 326 1.62 -36.28 52.42
N PRO A 327 1.47 -35.25 53.24
CA PRO A 327 2.10 -33.93 53.01
C PRO A 327 3.63 -33.99 52.92
N ASN A 328 4.29 -35.01 53.43
CA ASN A 328 5.73 -35.14 53.31
C ASN A 328 6.18 -35.35 51.85
N THR A 329 5.28 -35.78 50.97
CA THR A 329 5.58 -36.02 49.55
C THR A 329 5.61 -34.76 48.71
N TYR A 330 5.01 -33.65 49.17
CA TYR A 330 4.90 -32.39 48.39
C TYR A 330 5.24 -31.11 49.13
N ARG A 331 5.22 -31.09 50.48
CA ARG A 331 5.43 -29.88 51.30
C ARG A 331 6.72 -29.12 50.98
N SER A 332 7.79 -29.79 50.65
CA SER A 332 9.10 -29.18 50.36
C SER A 332 9.32 -28.90 48.89
N ILE A 333 8.35 -29.18 48.03
CA ILE A 333 8.50 -28.95 46.59
C ILE A 333 8.28 -27.47 46.28
N LYS A 334 9.31 -26.81 45.75
CA LYS A 334 9.22 -25.47 45.24
C LYS A 334 8.65 -25.48 43.84
N LEU A 335 7.66 -24.63 43.58
CA LEU A 335 7.09 -24.43 42.25
C LEU A 335 8.07 -23.63 41.37
N LEU A 336 8.16 -24.04 40.13
CA LEU A 336 8.93 -23.34 39.10
C LEU A 336 7.97 -22.70 38.06
N PRO A 337 8.40 -21.67 37.35
CA PRO A 337 7.66 -21.14 36.22
C PRO A 337 7.26 -22.24 35.24
N ASN A 338 6.07 -22.11 34.64
CA ASN A 338 5.48 -23.07 33.69
C ASN A 338 5.22 -24.48 34.24
N SER A 339 5.32 -24.70 35.54
CA SER A 339 4.95 -25.97 36.15
C SER A 339 3.52 -26.39 35.78
N ARG A 340 3.30 -27.68 35.55
CA ARG A 340 1.98 -28.26 35.30
C ARG A 340 1.65 -29.26 36.38
N ILE A 341 0.46 -29.17 36.93
CA ILE A 341 0.00 -30.05 37.98
C ILE A 341 -1.28 -30.75 37.54
N TYR A 342 -1.33 -32.04 37.73
CA TYR A 342 -2.46 -32.90 37.37
C TYR A 342 -2.93 -33.65 38.62
N PHE A 343 -4.19 -33.41 38.98
CA PHE A 343 -4.86 -34.03 40.10
C PHE A 343 -5.85 -35.09 39.68
#